data_3d935ed509aff101d2fe69eec46f8ca5
#
_entry.id   3d935ed509aff101d2fe69eec46f8ca5
#
_cell.length_a   1.000
_cell.length_b   1.000
_cell.length_c   1.000
_cell.angle_alpha   90.00
_cell.angle_beta   90.00
_cell.angle_gamma   90.00
#
_symmetry.space_group_name_H-M   'P 1'
#
loop_
_entity.id
_entity.type
_entity.pdbx_description
1 polymer ?
#
loop_
_entity_poly.entity_id
_entity_poly.type
_entity_poly.pdbx_seq_one_letter_code
_entity_poly.pdbx_strand_id
1 'polypeptide(L)'
;MPWRPTGIAAATLAPGGSREVMLEMRSVLLVNIEGSVSAVEATCPHLGGILADGKLEGPRLTCPEHGAVFDALSGKVVADPFGVEPPDGAVDPLITFPTRIVAGLIEVELA
;
A
#
# COMPACT_ATOMS: atom_id res chain seq x y z
N MET A 1 12.93 0.50 -18.50
CA MET A 1 11.52 0.09 -18.37
C MET A 1 11.07 0.31 -16.94
N PRO A 2 9.96 1.02 -16.74
CA PRO A 2 9.50 1.29 -15.36
C PRO A 2 8.84 0.10 -14.66
N TRP A 3 8.41 -0.91 -15.41
CA TRP A 3 7.77 -2.08 -14.81
C TRP A 3 8.78 -3.04 -14.20
N ARG A 4 8.54 -3.42 -12.95
CA ARG A 4 9.42 -4.34 -12.21
C ARG A 4 8.65 -5.57 -11.77
N PRO A 5 9.17 -6.77 -12.06
CA PRO A 5 8.55 -7.99 -11.56
C PRO A 5 8.75 -8.12 -10.06
N THR A 6 7.71 -8.52 -9.35
CA THR A 6 7.79 -8.70 -7.89
C THR A 6 8.20 -10.12 -7.51
N GLY A 7 8.07 -11.06 -8.43
CA GLY A 7 8.23 -12.47 -8.11
C GLY A 7 7.06 -13.08 -7.36
N ILE A 8 6.00 -12.30 -7.12
CA ILE A 8 4.83 -12.74 -6.37
C ILE A 8 3.72 -13.13 -7.33
N ALA A 9 3.24 -14.37 -7.22
CA ALA A 9 2.09 -14.80 -7.99
C ALA A 9 0.82 -14.19 -7.41
N ALA A 10 -0.01 -13.61 -8.27
CA ALA A 10 -1.25 -12.95 -7.83
C ALA A 10 -2.14 -13.93 -7.06
N ALA A 11 -2.17 -15.20 -7.44
CA ALA A 11 -2.98 -16.20 -6.78
C ALA A 11 -2.57 -16.46 -5.32
N THR A 12 -1.36 -16.07 -4.92
CA THR A 12 -0.89 -16.27 -3.54
C THR A 12 -1.23 -15.10 -2.64
N LEU A 13 -1.76 -14.01 -3.19
CA LEU A 13 -2.16 -12.85 -2.40
C LEU A 13 -3.69 -12.83 -2.31
N ALA A 14 -4.22 -13.35 -1.22
CA ALA A 14 -5.67 -13.46 -1.02
C ALA A 14 -6.32 -12.09 -0.79
N PRO A 15 -7.62 -11.94 -1.10
CA PRO A 15 -8.34 -10.71 -0.78
C PRO A 15 -8.21 -10.36 0.71
N GLY A 16 -7.92 -9.10 0.99
CA GLY A 16 -7.63 -8.62 2.34
C GLY A 16 -6.20 -8.86 2.78
N GLY A 17 -5.40 -9.55 1.98
CA GLY A 17 -3.99 -9.79 2.28
C GLY A 17 -3.08 -8.70 1.78
N SER A 18 -1.87 -8.67 2.34
CA SER A 18 -0.84 -7.75 1.91
C SER A 18 0.52 -8.44 1.93
N ARG A 19 1.45 -7.90 1.14
CA ARG A 19 2.80 -8.43 1.10
C ARG A 19 3.79 -7.34 0.76
N GLU A 20 4.81 -7.19 1.58
CA GLU A 20 5.86 -6.22 1.33
C GLU A 20 6.93 -6.82 0.43
N VAL A 21 7.37 -6.06 -0.57
CA VAL A 21 8.46 -6.46 -1.46
C VAL A 21 9.43 -5.31 -1.61
N MET A 22 10.71 -5.64 -1.83
CA MET A 22 11.74 -4.64 -2.08
C MET A 22 12.02 -4.60 -3.58
N LEU A 23 11.79 -3.45 -4.20
CA LEU A 23 12.03 -3.23 -5.62
C LEU A 23 12.98 -2.06 -5.79
N GLU A 24 14.19 -2.32 -6.29
CA GLU A 24 15.21 -1.30 -6.52
C GLU A 24 15.40 -0.39 -5.31
N MET A 25 15.58 -1.00 -4.14
CA MET A 25 15.79 -0.31 -2.86
C MET A 25 14.55 0.46 -2.36
N ARG A 26 13.38 0.20 -2.93
CA ARG A 26 12.12 0.75 -2.45
C ARG A 26 11.29 -0.34 -1.82
N SER A 27 10.79 -0.09 -0.62
CA SER A 27 9.82 -0.98 0.01
C SER A 27 8.43 -0.66 -0.53
N VAL A 28 7.80 -1.66 -1.13
CA VAL A 28 6.46 -1.54 -1.72
C VAL A 28 5.55 -2.55 -1.05
N LEU A 29 4.36 -2.12 -0.67
CA LEU A 29 3.35 -3.00 -0.11
C LEU A 29 2.32 -3.34 -1.19
N LEU A 30 2.23 -4.62 -1.51
CA LEU A 30 1.18 -5.13 -2.38
C LEU A 30 -0.04 -5.45 -1.52
N VAL A 31 -1.20 -4.98 -1.93
CA VAL A 31 -2.45 -5.25 -1.21
C VAL A 31 -3.48 -5.81 -2.19
N ASN A 32 -4.29 -6.75 -1.71
CA ASN A 32 -5.41 -7.26 -2.48
C ASN A 32 -6.70 -6.69 -1.90
N ILE A 33 -7.33 -5.79 -2.65
CA ILE A 33 -8.57 -5.13 -2.26
C ILE A 33 -9.69 -5.76 -3.05
N GLU A 34 -10.42 -6.68 -2.40
CA GLU A 34 -11.58 -7.34 -2.99
C GLU A 34 -11.30 -7.98 -4.36
N GLY A 35 -10.12 -8.56 -4.52
CA GLY A 35 -9.71 -9.23 -5.75
C GLY A 35 -8.84 -8.39 -6.68
N SER A 36 -8.67 -7.11 -6.40
CA SER A 36 -7.80 -6.23 -7.19
C SER A 36 -6.50 -5.97 -6.45
N VAL A 37 -5.39 -6.16 -7.14
CA VAL A 37 -4.06 -5.90 -6.57
C VAL A 37 -3.71 -4.42 -6.75
N SER A 38 -3.28 -3.80 -5.66
CA SER A 38 -2.76 -2.42 -5.68
C SER A 38 -1.40 -2.41 -5.01
N ALA A 39 -0.63 -1.36 -5.25
CA ALA A 39 0.69 -1.19 -4.64
C ALA A 39 0.82 0.21 -4.07
N VAL A 40 1.33 0.28 -2.85
CA VAL A 40 1.59 1.55 -2.17
C VAL A 40 2.98 1.49 -1.56
N GLU A 41 3.53 2.64 -1.17
CA GLU A 41 4.76 2.63 -0.39
C GLU A 41 4.51 1.86 0.91
N ALA A 42 5.52 1.11 1.36
CA ALA A 42 5.35 0.24 2.52
C ALA A 42 5.54 0.93 3.86
N THR A 43 6.02 2.18 3.83
CA THR A 43 6.31 2.95 5.04
C THR A 43 5.31 4.08 5.19
N CYS A 44 4.75 4.22 6.38
CA CYS A 44 3.82 5.29 6.68
C CYS A 44 4.55 6.65 6.61
N PRO A 45 4.04 7.62 5.83
CA PRO A 45 4.70 8.92 5.72
C PRO A 45 4.67 9.74 7.01
N HIS A 46 3.87 9.32 8.00
CA HIS A 46 3.79 10.03 9.28
C HIS A 46 5.07 9.84 10.10
N LEU A 47 5.34 8.63 10.56
CA LEU A 47 6.53 8.38 11.40
C LEU A 47 7.27 7.10 10.99
N GLY A 48 7.13 6.69 9.74
CA GLY A 48 7.85 5.52 9.27
C GLY A 48 7.30 4.20 9.74
N GLY A 49 6.04 4.16 10.18
CA GLY A 49 5.41 2.90 10.60
C GLY A 49 5.39 1.88 9.49
N ILE A 50 5.46 0.60 9.86
CA ILE A 50 5.47 -0.50 8.90
C ILE A 50 4.03 -0.84 8.52
N LEU A 51 3.61 -0.41 7.33
CA LEU A 51 2.23 -0.59 6.88
C LEU A 51 1.83 -2.06 6.71
N ALA A 52 2.79 -2.95 6.48
CA ALA A 52 2.51 -4.38 6.39
C ALA A 52 1.97 -4.95 7.70
N ASP A 53 2.30 -4.32 8.83
CA ASP A 53 1.80 -4.71 10.15
C ASP A 53 0.46 -4.04 10.47
N GLY A 54 -0.03 -3.18 9.58
CA GLY A 54 -1.29 -2.50 9.77
C GLY A 54 -2.48 -3.35 9.39
N LYS A 55 -3.66 -2.75 9.46
CA LYS A 55 -4.91 -3.43 9.19
C LYS A 55 -5.49 -2.95 7.85
N LEU A 56 -5.84 -3.91 7.00
CA LEU A 56 -6.51 -3.62 5.73
C LEU A 56 -7.97 -4.03 5.83
N GLU A 57 -8.88 -3.07 5.64
CA GLU A 57 -10.32 -3.32 5.63
C GLU A 57 -10.89 -2.70 4.35
N GLY A 58 -11.24 -3.56 3.38
CA GLY A 58 -11.58 -3.05 2.06
C GLY A 58 -10.40 -2.24 1.52
N PRO A 59 -10.61 -1.01 1.04
CA PRO A 59 -9.50 -0.16 0.56
C PRO A 59 -8.79 0.60 1.69
N ARG A 60 -9.25 0.50 2.94
CA ARG A 60 -8.69 1.28 4.04
C ARG A 60 -7.54 0.56 4.70
N LEU A 61 -6.39 1.21 4.69
CA LEU A 61 -5.17 0.70 5.30
C LEU A 61 -4.82 1.58 6.49
N THR A 62 -4.77 0.97 7.67
CA THR A 62 -4.48 1.68 8.92
C THR A 62 -3.04 1.45 9.34
N CYS A 63 -2.30 2.53 9.56
CA CYS A 63 -0.94 2.47 10.08
C CYS A 63 -0.98 1.96 11.53
N PRO A 64 -0.13 0.99 11.90
CA PRO A 64 -0.17 0.42 13.25
C PRO A 64 0.41 1.35 14.32
N GLU A 65 1.17 2.38 13.93
CA GLU A 65 1.84 3.24 14.92
C GLU A 65 0.87 4.18 15.62
N HIS A 66 0.13 5.01 14.84
CA HIS A 66 -0.73 6.03 15.44
C HIS A 66 -2.14 6.03 14.85
N GLY A 67 -2.49 5.01 14.09
CA GLY A 67 -3.85 4.86 13.59
C GLY A 67 -4.21 5.74 12.40
N ALA A 68 -3.24 6.31 11.69
CA ALA A 68 -3.53 7.02 10.46
C ALA A 68 -4.15 6.04 9.44
N VAL A 69 -5.20 6.46 8.76
CA VAL A 69 -5.91 5.62 7.79
C VAL A 69 -5.77 6.20 6.40
N PHE A 70 -5.41 5.36 5.45
CA PHE A 70 -5.23 5.74 4.06
C PHE A 70 -6.14 4.92 3.17
N ASP A 71 -6.52 5.50 2.05
CA ASP A 71 -7.16 4.75 0.97
C ASP A 71 -6.05 4.14 0.12
N ALA A 72 -5.95 2.81 0.12
CA ALA A 72 -4.85 2.13 -0.57
C ALA A 72 -4.98 2.17 -2.10
N LEU A 73 -6.14 2.56 -2.63
CA LEU A 73 -6.32 2.73 -4.08
C LEU A 73 -5.81 4.08 -4.56
N SER A 74 -6.08 5.14 -3.82
CA SER A 74 -5.74 6.50 -4.22
C SER A 74 -4.54 7.07 -3.46
N GLY A 75 -4.20 6.49 -2.32
CA GLY A 75 -3.18 7.01 -1.41
C GLY A 75 -3.68 8.13 -0.52
N LYS A 76 -4.91 8.56 -0.69
CA LYS A 76 -5.44 9.70 0.09
C LYS A 76 -5.56 9.37 1.57
N VAL A 77 -5.31 10.37 2.40
CA VAL A 77 -5.50 10.26 3.84
C VAL A 77 -7.00 10.27 4.12
N VAL A 78 -7.48 9.24 4.81
CA VAL A 78 -8.88 9.13 5.24
C VAL A 78 -9.03 9.67 6.65
N ALA A 79 -8.08 9.37 7.52
CA ALA A 79 -8.06 9.89 8.89
C ALA A 79 -6.62 10.09 9.33
N ASP A 80 -6.35 11.21 10.01
CA ASP A 80 -5.04 11.49 10.59
C ASP A 80 -4.78 10.57 11.79
N PRO A 81 -3.53 10.50 12.27
CA PRO A 81 -3.23 9.76 13.48
C PRO A 81 -4.17 10.15 14.63
N PHE A 82 -4.51 9.15 15.45
CA PHE A 82 -5.45 9.32 16.58
C PHE A 82 -6.87 9.68 16.15
N GLY A 83 -7.22 9.44 14.87
CA GLY A 83 -8.59 9.66 14.40
C GLY A 83 -8.96 11.10 14.15
N VAL A 84 -8.00 12.01 14.18
CA VAL A 84 -8.24 13.42 13.82
C VAL A 84 -8.40 13.49 12.31
N GLU A 85 -9.44 14.16 11.83
CA GLU A 85 -9.69 14.25 10.41
C GLU A 85 -8.83 15.29 9.70
N PRO A 86 -8.42 15.03 8.42
CA PRO A 86 -7.80 16.09 7.64
C PRO A 86 -8.75 17.30 7.55
N PRO A 87 -8.27 18.54 7.34
CA PRO A 87 -7.13 18.85 6.51
C PRO A 87 -5.89 19.36 7.24
N ASP A 88 -5.66 19.01 8.45
CA ASP A 88 -4.54 19.59 9.20
C ASP A 88 -3.17 19.37 8.56
N GLY A 89 -3.11 18.52 7.53
CA GLY A 89 -1.87 18.31 6.79
C GLY A 89 -0.78 17.64 7.60
N ALA A 90 -1.17 16.97 8.67
CA ALA A 90 -0.21 16.30 9.55
C ALA A 90 0.42 15.07 8.91
N VAL A 91 -0.24 14.50 7.92
CA VAL A 91 0.21 13.28 7.23
C VAL A 91 0.10 13.48 5.72
N ASP A 92 1.19 13.18 5.02
CA ASP A 92 1.18 13.19 3.56
C ASP A 92 0.41 11.97 3.03
N PRO A 93 -0.19 12.07 1.83
CA PRO A 93 -0.80 10.89 1.21
C PRO A 93 0.25 9.82 0.90
N LEU A 94 -0.19 8.57 0.81
CA LEU A 94 0.69 7.48 0.39
C LEU A 94 1.02 7.61 -1.09
N ILE A 95 2.25 7.26 -1.44
CA ILE A 95 2.64 7.11 -2.83
C ILE A 95 2.05 5.79 -3.32
N THR A 96 1.35 5.82 -4.45
CA THR A 96 0.79 4.63 -5.08
C THR A 96 1.54 4.33 -6.36
N PHE A 97 1.56 3.05 -6.73
CA PHE A 97 2.23 2.59 -7.94
C PHE A 97 1.26 1.79 -8.79
N PRO A 98 1.25 1.98 -10.11
CA PRO A 98 0.44 1.11 -10.97
C PRO A 98 0.88 -0.34 -10.88
N THR A 99 -0.07 -1.25 -11.03
CA THR A 99 0.20 -2.68 -11.03
C THR A 99 -0.38 -3.32 -12.29
N ARG A 100 0.20 -4.44 -12.67
CA ARG A 100 -0.36 -5.31 -13.71
C ARG A 100 0.00 -6.76 -13.39
N ILE A 101 -0.72 -7.68 -14.00
CA ILE A 101 -0.44 -9.11 -13.84
C ILE A 101 -0.04 -9.66 -15.21
N VAL A 102 1.14 -10.25 -15.28
CA VAL A 102 1.68 -10.83 -16.50
C VAL A 102 2.03 -12.28 -16.22
N ALA A 103 1.41 -13.20 -16.96
CA ALA A 103 1.59 -14.65 -16.76
C ALA A 103 1.37 -15.06 -15.30
N GLY A 104 0.40 -14.45 -14.64
CA GLY A 104 0.07 -14.74 -13.23
C GLY A 104 0.95 -14.07 -12.21
N LEU A 105 1.98 -13.35 -12.61
CA LEU A 105 2.89 -12.66 -11.69
C LEU A 105 2.59 -11.16 -11.64
N ILE A 106 2.68 -10.60 -10.43
CA ILE A 106 2.43 -9.18 -10.20
C ILE A 106 3.65 -8.37 -10.62
N GLU A 107 3.43 -7.32 -11.40
CA GLU A 107 4.44 -6.32 -11.72
C GLU A 107 4.00 -4.96 -11.24
N VAL A 108 4.96 -4.13 -10.84
CA VAL A 108 4.74 -2.79 -10.32
C VAL A 108 5.51 -1.79 -11.18
N GLU A 109 4.85 -0.70 -11.54
CA GLU A 109 5.52 0.37 -12.28
C GLU A 109 6.17 1.35 -11.29
N LEU A 110 7.49 1.41 -11.34
CA LEU A 110 8.26 2.39 -10.57
C LEU A 110 8.66 3.50 -11.54
N ALA A 111 8.01 4.59 -11.49
CA ALA A 111 8.27 5.68 -12.42
C ALA A 111 9.59 6.39 -12.17
#